data_d80c264201bd20ba8a6eed346ef6e81e
#
_entry.id   d80c264201bd20ba8a6eed346ef6e81e
#
_cell.length_a   1.000
_cell.length_b   1.000
_cell.length_c   1.000
_cell.angle_alpha   90.00
_cell.angle_beta   90.00
_cell.angle_gamma   90.00
#
_symmetry.space_group_name_H-M   'P 1'
#
loop_
_entity.id
_entity.type
_entity.pdbx_description
1 polymer ?
#
loop_
_entity_poly.entity_id
_entity_poly.type
_entity_poly.pdbx_seq_one_letter_code
_entity_poly.pdbx_strand_id
1 'polypeptide(L)'
;VAGLLSILVKDYEGFTGKIGRTVAESEAAWPPNKHPGEKAPNVIVMLFDDLGFSHLGCFGSTIDTPNIDRLAEQGLRYTNFHVTPLCSPTRAALLTGRNHHAVGMRGVSNFDSGFPHMRGQISNHAATVAEVVREEGYTTFALGKWHLCPMVDASPAGPYDQWPLQRGFDRFYGFLDGETDQFHPELVYDNHWIEPPAGPDDGYHLTEDLVDHAITFVHDSVGVRPDRPFFMYLAFGATHAPHQAPPEYMAKYRGAFDEGWDVFRDRWFARQKELGLLPEDTKLAPRNPGVEAWDTLSENQQRLACRLQEAYAAFLDHTDVQIGRLLASIEKLGLDDNTMIVLLADNGASQEGGPFGVLHEMKFFNMMIEMPDEAIHRIDE
;
A
#
# COMPACT_ATOMS: atom_id res chain seq x y z
N VAL A 1 -25.56 -12.29 34.38
CA VAL A 1 -25.23 -11.49 35.60
C VAL A 1 -23.76 -11.78 35.98
N ALA A 2 -23.33 -13.06 36.00
CA ALA A 2 -21.93 -13.40 36.35
C ALA A 2 -20.90 -12.84 35.33
N GLY A 3 -21.23 -12.77 34.02
CA GLY A 3 -20.35 -12.22 33.00
C GLY A 3 -20.15 -10.70 33.10
N LEU A 4 -21.17 -9.95 33.49
CA LEU A 4 -21.05 -8.51 33.69
C LEU A 4 -20.20 -8.16 34.93
N LEU A 5 -20.30 -8.95 35.99
CA LEU A 5 -19.48 -8.77 37.20
C LEU A 5 -18.00 -9.03 36.93
N SER A 6 -17.66 -9.97 36.05
CA SER A 6 -16.25 -10.27 35.68
C SER A 6 -15.61 -9.14 34.85
N ILE A 7 -16.38 -8.42 34.05
CA ILE A 7 -15.89 -7.27 33.27
C ILE A 7 -15.65 -6.08 34.21
N LEU A 8 -16.56 -5.81 35.13
CA LEU A 8 -16.43 -4.73 36.13
C LEU A 8 -15.25 -4.94 37.09
N VAL A 9 -14.93 -6.20 37.43
CA VAL A 9 -13.82 -6.52 38.35
C VAL A 9 -12.47 -6.32 37.66
N LYS A 10 -12.34 -6.57 36.35
CA LYS A 10 -11.08 -6.35 35.59
C LYS A 10 -10.64 -4.88 35.56
N ASP A 11 -11.58 -3.93 35.49
CA ASP A 11 -11.27 -2.50 35.48
C ASP A 11 -10.69 -2.00 36.81
N TYR A 12 -10.86 -2.76 37.90
CA TYR A 12 -10.29 -2.47 39.22
C TYR A 12 -9.01 -3.25 39.55
N GLU A 13 -8.64 -4.25 38.73
CA GLU A 13 -7.38 -4.96 38.91
C GLU A 13 -6.23 -3.99 38.65
N GLY A 14 -5.33 -3.81 39.64
CA GLY A 14 -4.21 -2.89 39.56
C GLY A 14 -4.50 -1.45 39.99
N PHE A 15 -5.70 -1.13 40.44
CA PHE A 15 -5.95 0.16 41.06
C PHE A 15 -5.14 0.33 42.35
N THR A 16 -4.25 1.32 42.36
CA THR A 16 -3.32 1.59 43.47
C THR A 16 -3.80 2.70 44.42
N GLY A 17 -4.92 3.32 44.08
CA GLY A 17 -5.56 4.34 44.93
C GLY A 17 -6.38 3.78 46.06
N LYS A 18 -7.15 4.65 46.71
CA LYS A 18 -8.05 4.32 47.83
C LYS A 18 -9.46 4.73 47.53
N ILE A 19 -10.42 3.82 47.66
CA ILE A 19 -11.84 4.12 47.54
C ILE A 19 -12.41 4.24 48.96
N GLY A 20 -12.75 5.48 49.40
CA GLY A 20 -13.39 5.79 50.63
C GLY A 20 -14.90 5.93 50.47
N ARG A 21 -15.63 6.24 51.57
CA ARG A 21 -17.09 6.51 51.55
C ARG A 21 -17.41 7.87 50.89
N THR A 22 -16.45 8.80 50.92
CA THR A 22 -16.57 10.13 50.34
C THR A 22 -15.37 10.43 49.48
N VAL A 23 -15.46 11.44 48.59
CA VAL A 23 -14.32 11.89 47.76
C VAL A 23 -13.15 12.36 48.67
N ALA A 24 -13.45 12.99 49.81
CA ALA A 24 -12.41 13.46 50.73
C ALA A 24 -11.63 12.33 51.43
N GLU A 25 -12.21 11.13 51.51
CA GLU A 25 -11.57 9.93 52.07
C GLU A 25 -10.91 9.05 51.01
N SER A 26 -11.04 9.43 49.72
CA SER A 26 -10.58 8.67 48.58
C SER A 26 -9.26 9.24 48.06
N GLU A 27 -8.39 8.37 47.54
CA GLU A 27 -7.18 8.73 46.82
C GLU A 27 -7.30 8.26 45.39
N ALA A 28 -7.23 9.19 44.45
CA ALA A 28 -7.21 8.87 43.04
C ALA A 28 -5.84 8.26 42.61
N ALA A 29 -5.85 7.22 41.79
CA ALA A 29 -4.67 6.70 41.16
C ALA A 29 -4.96 6.50 39.65
N TRP A 30 -4.07 6.99 38.85
CA TRP A 30 -4.16 6.89 37.40
C TRP A 30 -3.26 5.74 36.91
N PRO A 31 -3.75 4.88 36.03
CA PRO A 31 -2.87 3.89 35.41
C PRO A 31 -1.73 4.62 34.67
N PRO A 32 -0.50 4.10 34.73
CA PRO A 32 0.59 4.69 33.95
C PRO A 32 0.25 4.66 32.47
N ASN A 33 0.46 5.77 31.78
CA ASN A 33 0.41 5.77 30.32
C ASN A 33 1.51 4.86 29.79
N LYS A 34 1.15 3.90 28.97
CA LYS A 34 2.16 3.10 28.24
C LYS A 34 2.91 4.01 27.30
N HIS A 35 4.23 3.95 27.33
CA HIS A 35 5.13 4.68 26.47
C HIS A 35 6.28 3.76 26.05
N PRO A 36 6.58 3.65 24.76
CA PRO A 36 7.56 2.66 24.28
C PRO A 36 9.03 3.05 24.58
N GLY A 37 9.26 4.19 25.20
CA GLY A 37 10.56 4.76 25.54
C GLY A 37 10.84 6.06 24.77
N GLU A 38 11.66 6.94 25.38
CA GLU A 38 11.93 8.28 24.82
C GLU A 38 12.63 8.27 23.44
N LYS A 39 13.23 7.16 23.05
CA LYS A 39 13.95 7.00 21.77
C LYS A 39 13.23 6.10 20.78
N ALA A 40 12.00 5.72 21.06
CA ALA A 40 11.22 4.91 20.15
C ALA A 40 10.96 5.71 18.85
N PRO A 41 11.33 5.19 17.65
CA PRO A 41 11.17 5.93 16.42
C PRO A 41 9.72 5.93 15.95
N ASN A 42 9.33 6.93 15.19
CA ASN A 42 8.19 6.78 14.30
C ASN A 42 8.50 5.76 13.21
N VAL A 43 7.49 5.10 12.71
CA VAL A 43 7.65 4.09 11.65
C VAL A 43 6.63 4.36 10.56
N ILE A 44 7.10 4.51 9.32
CA ILE A 44 6.27 4.61 8.13
C ILE A 44 6.60 3.45 7.21
N VAL A 45 5.63 2.60 6.94
CA VAL A 45 5.71 1.52 5.94
C VAL A 45 4.94 1.98 4.72
N MET A 46 5.65 2.30 3.64
CA MET A 46 5.09 2.64 2.35
C MET A 46 5.05 1.41 1.46
N LEU A 47 3.88 1.03 1.00
CA LEU A 47 3.69 -0.18 0.20
C LEU A 47 3.11 0.20 -1.16
N PHE A 48 3.83 -0.15 -2.21
CA PHE A 48 3.33 -0.13 -3.58
C PHE A 48 2.61 -1.41 -3.91
N ASP A 49 1.67 -1.33 -4.83
CA ASP A 49 0.90 -2.43 -5.37
C ASP A 49 1.35 -2.71 -6.80
N ASP A 50 1.69 -3.95 -7.13
CA ASP A 50 2.12 -4.38 -8.46
C ASP A 50 3.36 -3.64 -9.03
N LEU A 51 4.29 -3.20 -8.18
CA LEU A 51 5.49 -2.50 -8.62
C LEU A 51 6.64 -3.47 -8.90
N GLY A 52 7.08 -3.51 -10.15
CA GLY A 52 8.22 -4.34 -10.56
C GLY A 52 9.57 -3.82 -10.02
N PHE A 53 10.48 -4.74 -9.73
CA PHE A 53 11.82 -4.46 -9.20
C PHE A 53 12.58 -3.38 -9.98
N SER A 54 12.50 -3.38 -11.30
CA SER A 54 13.26 -2.48 -12.18
C SER A 54 12.53 -1.18 -12.51
N HIS A 55 11.39 -0.87 -11.90
CA HIS A 55 10.62 0.32 -12.26
C HIS A 55 11.01 1.58 -11.48
N LEU A 56 11.82 1.46 -10.41
CA LEU A 56 12.35 2.62 -9.68
C LEU A 56 13.70 3.08 -10.24
N GLY A 57 13.96 4.40 -10.26
CA GLY A 57 15.21 4.99 -10.71
C GLY A 57 16.43 4.44 -9.98
N CYS A 58 16.35 4.31 -8.65
CA CYS A 58 17.40 3.70 -7.83
C CYS A 58 17.66 2.22 -8.13
N PHE A 59 16.78 1.55 -8.87
CA PHE A 59 16.94 0.19 -9.39
C PHE A 59 17.12 0.13 -10.92
N GLY A 60 17.45 1.26 -11.56
CA GLY A 60 17.88 1.33 -12.96
C GLY A 60 16.80 1.70 -13.97
N SER A 61 15.59 2.08 -13.53
CA SER A 61 14.53 2.58 -14.41
C SER A 61 14.88 3.92 -15.05
N THR A 62 14.19 4.21 -16.15
CA THR A 62 14.11 5.53 -16.76
C THR A 62 12.86 6.31 -16.36
N ILE A 63 12.01 5.73 -15.52
CA ILE A 63 10.87 6.42 -14.93
C ILE A 63 11.38 7.33 -13.80
N ASP A 64 10.88 8.55 -13.74
CA ASP A 64 11.31 9.51 -12.74
C ASP A 64 10.72 9.18 -11.36
N THR A 65 11.62 8.90 -10.40
CA THR A 65 11.26 8.64 -9.00
C THR A 65 12.23 9.35 -8.04
N PRO A 66 12.44 10.67 -8.17
CA PRO A 66 13.51 11.39 -7.47
C PRO A 66 13.38 11.39 -5.94
N ASN A 67 12.16 11.32 -5.39
CA ASN A 67 11.96 11.30 -3.95
C ASN A 67 12.27 9.92 -3.35
N ILE A 68 11.91 8.86 -4.06
CA ILE A 68 12.26 7.47 -3.68
C ILE A 68 13.77 7.24 -3.87
N ASP A 69 14.35 7.77 -4.95
CA ASP A 69 15.79 7.69 -5.20
C ASP A 69 16.59 8.35 -4.09
N ARG A 70 16.13 9.53 -3.60
CA ARG A 70 16.71 10.21 -2.43
C ARG A 70 16.65 9.36 -1.17
N LEU A 71 15.52 8.68 -0.89
CA LEU A 71 15.41 7.75 0.24
C LEU A 71 16.41 6.60 0.09
N ALA A 72 16.58 6.07 -1.12
CA ALA A 72 17.53 5.00 -1.41
C ALA A 72 18.99 5.44 -1.23
N GLU A 73 19.32 6.70 -1.53
CA GLU A 73 20.65 7.29 -1.30
C GLU A 73 20.95 7.50 0.18
N GLN A 74 19.95 7.85 0.97
CA GLN A 74 20.06 8.10 2.42
C GLN A 74 19.92 6.84 3.27
N GLY A 75 19.45 5.74 2.69
CA GLY A 75 19.10 4.53 3.41
C GLY A 75 19.81 3.26 2.91
N LEU A 76 19.18 2.13 3.16
CA LEU A 76 19.62 0.82 2.73
C LEU A 76 18.76 0.32 1.57
N ARG A 77 19.39 -0.06 0.46
CA ARG A 77 18.73 -0.76 -0.64
C ARG A 77 18.98 -2.25 -0.54
N TYR A 78 17.92 -3.02 -0.46
CA TYR A 78 18.01 -4.47 -0.45
C TYR A 78 17.89 -5.01 -1.87
N THR A 79 18.91 -5.74 -2.33
CA THR A 79 18.93 -6.40 -3.65
C THR A 79 18.52 -7.86 -3.59
N ASN A 80 18.31 -8.41 -2.39
CA ASN A 80 17.88 -9.77 -2.14
C ASN A 80 16.73 -9.79 -1.11
N PHE A 81 15.68 -9.04 -1.41
CA PHE A 81 14.45 -9.01 -0.63
C PHE A 81 13.32 -9.65 -1.44
N HIS A 82 12.60 -10.58 -0.84
CA HIS A 82 11.56 -11.35 -1.50
C HIS A 82 10.22 -11.14 -0.84
N VAL A 83 9.20 -11.02 -1.65
CA VAL A 83 7.78 -10.97 -1.27
C VAL A 83 7.06 -12.18 -1.84
N THR A 84 5.79 -12.36 -1.52
CA THR A 84 4.96 -13.38 -2.17
C THR A 84 4.51 -12.88 -3.54
N PRO A 85 4.05 -13.74 -4.45
CA PRO A 85 3.66 -13.33 -5.80
C PRO A 85 2.28 -12.65 -5.89
N LEU A 86 1.65 -12.33 -4.76
CA LEU A 86 0.30 -11.76 -4.68
C LEU A 86 0.20 -10.75 -3.53
N CYS A 87 -0.67 -9.75 -3.69
CA CYS A 87 -0.86 -8.63 -2.77
C CYS A 87 -1.32 -9.05 -1.34
N SER A 88 -2.51 -9.66 -1.17
CA SER A 88 -3.00 -10.04 0.18
C SER A 88 -2.05 -10.94 0.94
N PRO A 89 -1.43 -12.00 0.34
CA PRO A 89 -0.45 -12.84 1.00
C PRO A 89 0.77 -12.07 1.53
N THR A 90 1.33 -11.15 0.74
CA THR A 90 2.45 -10.30 1.19
C THR A 90 2.02 -9.35 2.29
N ARG A 91 0.87 -8.69 2.15
CA ARG A 91 0.32 -7.76 3.16
C ARG A 91 0.07 -8.49 4.48
N ALA A 92 -0.49 -9.69 4.44
CA ALA A 92 -0.66 -10.54 5.63
C ALA A 92 0.67 -10.94 6.27
N ALA A 93 1.65 -11.36 5.47
CA ALA A 93 2.97 -11.71 5.97
C ALA A 93 3.71 -10.49 6.57
N LEU A 94 3.64 -9.33 5.92
CA LEU A 94 4.23 -8.07 6.36
C LEU A 94 3.65 -7.63 7.72
N LEU A 95 2.31 -7.59 7.82
CA LEU A 95 1.65 -7.14 9.04
C LEU A 95 1.73 -8.11 10.21
N THR A 96 1.94 -9.42 9.96
CA THR A 96 2.00 -10.43 11.04
C THR A 96 3.39 -10.95 11.35
N GLY A 97 4.38 -10.69 10.49
CA GLY A 97 5.70 -11.30 10.58
C GLY A 97 5.68 -12.82 10.43
N ARG A 98 4.63 -13.41 9.86
CA ARG A 98 4.42 -14.85 9.71
C ARG A 98 4.24 -15.25 8.26
N ASN A 99 4.52 -16.51 7.95
CA ASN A 99 4.16 -17.04 6.65
C ASN A 99 2.64 -16.92 6.42
N HIS A 100 2.26 -16.39 5.26
CA HIS A 100 0.87 -16.10 4.90
C HIS A 100 -0.06 -17.34 4.94
N HIS A 101 0.45 -18.54 4.63
CA HIS A 101 -0.31 -19.78 4.76
C HIS A 101 -0.70 -20.07 6.22
N ALA A 102 0.21 -19.74 7.17
CA ALA A 102 -0.03 -19.97 8.59
C ALA A 102 -1.07 -19.02 9.20
N VAL A 103 -1.36 -17.93 8.51
CA VAL A 103 -2.32 -16.89 8.97
C VAL A 103 -3.61 -16.87 8.15
N GLY A 104 -3.85 -17.86 7.28
CA GLY A 104 -5.12 -17.99 6.55
C GLY A 104 -5.17 -17.28 5.20
N MET A 105 -4.03 -16.74 4.70
CA MET A 105 -3.96 -15.92 3.50
C MET A 105 -3.10 -16.59 2.42
N ARG A 106 -3.51 -17.76 1.93
CA ARG A 106 -2.82 -18.45 0.84
C ARG A 106 -2.93 -17.73 -0.50
N GLY A 107 -4.04 -17.10 -0.77
CA GLY A 107 -4.36 -16.32 -1.96
C GLY A 107 -4.91 -14.95 -1.60
N VAL A 108 -5.46 -14.23 -2.56
CA VAL A 108 -6.08 -12.91 -2.34
C VAL A 108 -7.35 -13.02 -1.51
N SER A 109 -7.68 -11.96 -0.78
CA SER A 109 -8.80 -11.93 0.16
C SER A 109 -10.18 -12.12 -0.50
N ASN A 110 -10.26 -11.90 -1.81
CA ASN A 110 -11.48 -12.12 -2.62
C ASN A 110 -11.94 -13.59 -2.64
N PHE A 111 -11.06 -14.53 -2.30
CA PHE A 111 -11.33 -15.96 -2.36
C PHE A 111 -11.29 -16.62 -0.98
N ASP A 112 -12.45 -16.94 -0.41
CA ASP A 112 -12.57 -17.85 0.73
C ASP A 112 -12.86 -19.26 0.20
N SER A 113 -11.92 -20.16 0.39
CA SER A 113 -12.09 -21.58 -0.04
C SER A 113 -12.75 -22.46 1.02
N GLY A 114 -13.05 -21.91 2.20
CA GLY A 114 -13.54 -22.67 3.35
C GLY A 114 -12.49 -23.52 4.08
N PHE A 115 -11.23 -23.49 3.61
CA PHE A 115 -10.11 -24.19 4.26
C PHE A 115 -9.27 -23.24 5.12
N PRO A 116 -8.67 -23.73 6.24
CA PRO A 116 -7.97 -22.87 7.21
C PRO A 116 -6.85 -22.01 6.63
N HIS A 117 -6.20 -22.45 5.54
CA HIS A 117 -5.08 -21.71 4.93
C HIS A 117 -5.53 -20.64 3.93
N MET A 118 -6.81 -20.60 3.57
CA MET A 118 -7.34 -19.68 2.56
C MET A 118 -8.76 -19.27 2.93
N ARG A 119 -8.82 -18.35 3.86
CA ARG A 119 -10.05 -17.78 4.42
C ARG A 119 -10.28 -16.33 3.97
N GLY A 120 -9.39 -15.77 3.16
CA GLY A 120 -9.47 -14.38 2.71
C GLY A 120 -9.29 -13.35 3.84
N GLN A 121 -8.78 -13.77 5.00
CA GLN A 121 -8.59 -12.94 6.18
C GLN A 121 -7.42 -13.40 7.03
N ILE A 122 -6.83 -12.48 7.79
CA ILE A 122 -5.81 -12.83 8.78
C ILE A 122 -6.47 -13.51 9.96
N SER A 123 -5.97 -14.70 10.34
CA SER A 123 -6.44 -15.44 11.49
C SER A 123 -6.40 -14.61 12.78
N ASN A 124 -7.45 -14.67 13.58
CA ASN A 124 -7.49 -14.03 14.90
C ASN A 124 -6.47 -14.60 15.92
N HIS A 125 -5.78 -15.69 15.57
CA HIS A 125 -4.66 -16.24 16.35
C HIS A 125 -3.31 -15.61 15.99
N ALA A 126 -3.27 -14.67 15.06
CA ALA A 126 -2.08 -13.92 14.68
C ALA A 126 -2.34 -12.43 14.91
N ALA A 127 -1.55 -11.84 15.81
CA ALA A 127 -1.55 -10.40 15.98
C ALA A 127 -0.86 -9.72 14.78
N THR A 128 -1.34 -8.53 14.44
CA THR A 128 -0.64 -7.64 13.51
C THR A 128 0.42 -6.81 14.25
N VAL A 129 1.39 -6.29 13.53
CA VAL A 129 2.36 -5.34 14.08
C VAL A 129 1.66 -4.11 14.67
N ALA A 130 0.57 -3.65 14.07
CA ALA A 130 -0.22 -2.53 14.58
C ALA A 130 -0.83 -2.85 15.96
N GLU A 131 -1.41 -4.05 16.14
CA GLU A 131 -1.92 -4.49 17.44
C GLU A 131 -0.80 -4.50 18.49
N VAL A 132 0.39 -5.01 18.14
CA VAL A 132 1.54 -5.09 19.05
C VAL A 132 2.05 -3.71 19.44
N VAL A 133 2.35 -2.84 18.47
CA VAL A 133 2.92 -1.52 18.79
C VAL A 133 1.90 -0.59 19.46
N ARG A 134 0.61 -0.72 19.15
CA ARG A 134 -0.46 0.02 19.85
C ARG A 134 -0.49 -0.34 21.33
N GLU A 135 -0.35 -1.64 21.66
CA GLU A 135 -0.25 -2.10 23.05
C GLU A 135 0.99 -1.54 23.78
N GLU A 136 2.05 -1.23 23.06
CA GLU A 136 3.26 -0.60 23.59
C GLU A 136 3.18 0.93 23.64
N GLY A 137 2.10 1.54 23.16
CA GLY A 137 1.86 2.97 23.29
C GLY A 137 2.06 3.79 22.01
N TYR A 138 2.24 3.19 20.86
CA TYR A 138 2.20 3.89 19.57
C TYR A 138 0.79 4.36 19.22
N THR A 139 0.69 5.47 18.47
CA THR A 139 -0.50 5.78 17.67
C THR A 139 -0.38 5.06 16.32
N THR A 140 -1.47 4.49 15.81
CA THR A 140 -1.40 3.60 14.64
C THR A 140 -2.34 4.06 13.54
N PHE A 141 -1.82 4.19 12.31
CA PHE A 141 -2.56 4.67 11.15
C PHE A 141 -2.46 3.68 9.99
N ALA A 142 -3.57 3.40 9.33
CA ALA A 142 -3.60 2.72 8.05
C ALA A 142 -4.22 3.64 6.99
N LEU A 143 -3.59 3.71 5.82
CA LEU A 143 -4.08 4.49 4.68
C LEU A 143 -3.95 3.69 3.38
N GLY A 144 -4.93 3.84 2.50
CA GLY A 144 -4.97 3.22 1.18
C GLY A 144 -5.51 1.81 1.17
N LYS A 145 -4.93 0.93 0.36
CA LYS A 145 -5.38 -0.43 0.13
C LYS A 145 -5.24 -1.32 1.36
N TRP A 146 -6.37 -1.91 1.78
CA TRP A 146 -6.37 -2.92 2.84
C TRP A 146 -6.21 -4.34 2.31
N HIS A 147 -7.16 -4.83 1.53
CA HIS A 147 -7.18 -6.12 0.86
C HIS A 147 -6.88 -7.32 1.78
N LEU A 148 -7.35 -7.29 3.03
CA LEU A 148 -7.14 -8.30 4.07
C LEU A 148 -8.43 -8.70 4.81
N CYS A 149 -9.60 -8.34 4.27
CA CYS A 149 -10.90 -8.80 4.73
C CYS A 149 -11.63 -9.54 3.60
N PRO A 150 -12.47 -10.52 3.91
CA PRO A 150 -13.30 -11.18 2.91
C PRO A 150 -14.22 -10.17 2.21
N MET A 151 -14.42 -10.32 0.91
CA MET A 151 -15.29 -9.43 0.11
C MET A 151 -16.71 -9.35 0.65
N VAL A 152 -17.23 -10.45 1.19
CA VAL A 152 -18.59 -10.49 1.77
C VAL A 152 -18.71 -9.61 3.03
N ASP A 153 -17.59 -9.30 3.68
CA ASP A 153 -17.49 -8.49 4.88
C ASP A 153 -17.13 -7.02 4.55
N ALA A 154 -16.73 -6.74 3.32
CA ALA A 154 -16.44 -5.40 2.82
C ALA A 154 -17.75 -4.68 2.45
N SER A 155 -18.59 -4.44 3.45
CA SER A 155 -19.89 -3.81 3.25
C SER A 155 -20.20 -2.81 4.37
N PRO A 156 -21.07 -1.80 4.14
CA PRO A 156 -21.50 -0.86 5.20
C PRO A 156 -22.14 -1.51 6.42
N ALA A 157 -22.60 -2.76 6.28
CA ALA A 157 -23.20 -3.53 7.37
C ALA A 157 -22.17 -4.39 8.13
N GLY A 158 -20.94 -4.45 7.69
CA GLY A 158 -19.90 -5.33 8.25
C GLY A 158 -20.17 -6.83 7.99
N PRO A 159 -19.64 -7.75 8.83
CA PRO A 159 -18.91 -7.49 10.08
C PRO A 159 -17.59 -6.76 9.90
N TYR A 160 -17.19 -5.99 10.90
CA TYR A 160 -15.97 -5.15 10.82
C TYR A 160 -14.72 -5.82 11.39
N ASP A 161 -14.82 -7.07 11.88
CA ASP A 161 -13.77 -7.76 12.65
C ASP A 161 -12.40 -7.84 11.92
N GLN A 162 -12.40 -7.81 10.61
CA GLN A 162 -11.20 -7.86 9.77
C GLN A 162 -10.84 -6.52 9.13
N TRP A 163 -11.57 -5.45 9.47
CA TRP A 163 -11.25 -4.11 9.01
C TRP A 163 -10.07 -3.52 9.80
N PRO A 164 -9.38 -2.49 9.27
CA PRO A 164 -8.14 -1.98 9.87
C PRO A 164 -8.24 -1.62 11.34
N LEU A 165 -9.34 -0.99 11.80
CA LEU A 165 -9.48 -0.57 13.19
C LEU A 165 -9.49 -1.77 14.16
N GLN A 166 -10.14 -2.88 13.78
CA GLN A 166 -10.19 -4.09 14.59
C GLN A 166 -8.90 -4.92 14.49
N ARG A 167 -8.02 -4.55 13.57
CA ARG A 167 -6.71 -5.17 13.37
C ARG A 167 -5.55 -4.27 13.83
N GLY A 168 -5.83 -3.39 14.80
CA GLY A 168 -4.83 -2.66 15.57
C GLY A 168 -4.57 -1.23 15.15
N PHE A 169 -5.28 -0.70 14.16
CA PHE A 169 -5.14 0.69 13.76
C PHE A 169 -6.13 1.61 14.50
N ASP A 170 -5.66 2.77 14.95
CA ASP A 170 -6.51 3.78 15.60
C ASP A 170 -7.31 4.58 14.55
N ARG A 171 -6.76 4.74 13.35
CA ARG A 171 -7.40 5.44 12.23
C ARG A 171 -7.18 4.68 10.92
N PHE A 172 -8.15 4.80 10.04
CA PHE A 172 -8.11 4.28 8.68
C PHE A 172 -8.68 5.27 7.67
N TYR A 173 -8.02 5.43 6.53
CA TYR A 173 -8.55 6.12 5.37
C TYR A 173 -8.11 5.42 4.09
N GLY A 174 -9.05 4.92 3.28
CA GLY A 174 -8.69 4.20 2.07
C GLY A 174 -9.80 3.28 1.57
N PHE A 175 -9.42 2.17 0.99
CA PHE A 175 -10.34 1.21 0.40
C PHE A 175 -10.05 -0.23 0.86
N LEU A 176 -11.10 -1.07 0.86
CA LEU A 176 -11.02 -2.42 1.45
C LEU A 176 -10.67 -3.49 0.41
N ASP A 177 -11.00 -3.26 -0.84
CA ASP A 177 -10.82 -4.21 -1.94
C ASP A 177 -9.39 -4.27 -2.47
N GLY A 178 -9.17 -5.13 -3.46
CA GLY A 178 -7.92 -5.32 -4.16
C GLY A 178 -7.52 -4.16 -5.07
N GLU A 179 -8.49 -3.40 -5.54
CA GLU A 179 -8.33 -2.27 -6.45
C GLU A 179 -9.44 -1.25 -6.27
N THR A 180 -9.25 -0.06 -6.81
CA THR A 180 -10.28 0.97 -6.89
C THR A 180 -9.93 1.97 -7.98
N ASP A 181 -10.94 2.62 -8.57
CA ASP A 181 -10.73 3.75 -9.48
C ASP A 181 -10.04 4.91 -8.75
N GLN A 182 -9.04 5.53 -9.37
CA GLN A 182 -8.24 6.57 -8.72
C GLN A 182 -8.94 7.94 -8.71
N PHE A 183 -9.92 8.13 -9.58
CA PHE A 183 -10.71 9.36 -9.67
C PHE A 183 -12.10 9.22 -9.03
N HIS A 184 -12.60 7.99 -8.90
CA HIS A 184 -13.91 7.65 -8.29
C HIS A 184 -13.77 6.47 -7.31
N PRO A 185 -12.91 6.56 -6.28
CA PRO A 185 -12.65 5.45 -5.41
C PRO A 185 -13.84 5.11 -4.51
N GLU A 186 -13.94 3.83 -4.15
CA GLU A 186 -14.76 3.39 -3.04
C GLU A 186 -14.03 3.64 -1.72
N LEU A 187 -14.40 4.68 -0.98
CA LEU A 187 -13.68 5.12 0.20
C LEU A 187 -14.33 4.70 1.51
N VAL A 188 -13.46 4.37 2.46
CA VAL A 188 -13.82 4.12 3.86
C VAL A 188 -12.97 5.02 4.76
N TYR A 189 -13.62 5.73 5.67
CA TYR A 189 -12.99 6.48 6.74
C TYR A 189 -13.33 5.84 8.09
N ASP A 190 -12.31 5.31 8.76
CA ASP A 190 -12.46 4.43 9.93
C ASP A 190 -13.33 3.21 9.58
N ASN A 191 -14.57 3.14 10.04
CA ASN A 191 -15.54 2.09 9.68
C ASN A 191 -16.76 2.64 8.90
N HIS A 192 -16.62 3.78 8.22
CA HIS A 192 -17.71 4.42 7.51
C HIS A 192 -17.38 4.59 6.02
N TRP A 193 -18.26 4.12 5.17
CA TRP A 193 -18.22 4.45 3.75
C TRP A 193 -18.48 5.91 3.55
N ILE A 194 -17.68 6.55 2.73
CA ILE A 194 -17.77 7.97 2.41
C ILE A 194 -17.63 8.19 0.90
N GLU A 195 -18.15 9.32 0.44
CA GLU A 195 -17.88 9.81 -0.91
C GLU A 195 -16.52 10.53 -0.96
N PRO A 196 -15.83 10.53 -2.11
CA PRO A 196 -14.66 11.37 -2.30
C PRO A 196 -14.94 12.84 -2.02
N PRO A 197 -13.98 13.59 -1.46
CA PRO A 197 -14.22 15.01 -1.08
C PRO A 197 -14.41 15.95 -2.30
N ALA A 198 -14.02 15.53 -3.50
CA ALA A 198 -14.13 16.27 -4.74
C ALA A 198 -14.30 15.30 -5.92
N GLY A 199 -14.73 15.82 -7.06
CA GLY A 199 -14.80 15.06 -8.32
C GLY A 199 -13.52 15.19 -9.15
N PRO A 200 -13.36 14.37 -10.21
CA PRO A 200 -12.23 14.46 -11.14
C PRO A 200 -12.12 15.84 -11.80
N ASP A 201 -13.25 16.44 -12.13
CA ASP A 201 -13.31 17.79 -12.75
C ASP A 201 -12.78 18.88 -11.81
N ASP A 202 -12.78 18.63 -10.50
CA ASP A 202 -12.22 19.50 -9.46
C ASP A 202 -10.77 19.14 -9.11
N GLY A 203 -10.15 18.23 -9.88
CA GLY A 203 -8.76 17.81 -9.73
C GLY A 203 -8.54 16.72 -8.68
N TYR A 204 -9.56 15.97 -8.30
CA TYR A 204 -9.42 14.87 -7.34
C TYR A 204 -8.58 13.72 -7.91
N HIS A 205 -7.69 13.18 -7.06
CA HIS A 205 -6.98 11.93 -7.30
C HIS A 205 -6.68 11.23 -5.97
N LEU A 206 -6.98 9.93 -5.88
CA LEU A 206 -6.87 9.16 -4.63
C LEU A 206 -5.48 9.20 -4.00
N THR A 207 -4.41 9.12 -4.80
CA THR A 207 -3.04 9.15 -4.26
C THR A 207 -2.73 10.47 -3.53
N GLU A 208 -3.23 11.61 -4.03
CA GLU A 208 -3.09 12.91 -3.38
C GLU A 208 -3.87 12.95 -2.06
N ASP A 209 -5.11 12.50 -2.09
CA ASP A 209 -6.01 12.48 -0.96
C ASP A 209 -5.48 11.57 0.17
N LEU A 210 -4.92 10.40 -0.17
CA LEU A 210 -4.26 9.52 0.81
C LEU A 210 -3.10 10.23 1.52
N VAL A 211 -2.27 10.97 0.78
CA VAL A 211 -1.14 11.70 1.35
C VAL A 211 -1.59 12.89 2.18
N ASP A 212 -2.66 13.60 1.78
CA ASP A 212 -3.24 14.68 2.56
C ASP A 212 -3.74 14.18 3.92
N HIS A 213 -4.41 13.02 3.93
CA HIS A 213 -4.84 12.38 5.18
C HIS A 213 -3.66 11.85 6.00
N ALA A 214 -2.60 11.31 5.36
CA ALA A 214 -1.40 10.87 6.06
C ALA A 214 -0.73 12.05 6.79
N ILE A 215 -0.56 13.18 6.10
CA ILE A 215 -0.03 14.41 6.68
C ILE A 215 -0.91 14.90 7.83
N THR A 216 -2.23 14.90 7.65
CA THR A 216 -3.20 15.32 8.67
C THR A 216 -3.11 14.44 9.91
N PHE A 217 -3.08 13.11 9.77
CA PHE A 217 -2.98 12.19 10.91
C PHE A 217 -1.68 12.37 11.70
N VAL A 218 -0.56 12.63 11.01
CA VAL A 218 0.72 12.94 11.66
C VAL A 218 0.61 14.27 12.43
N HIS A 219 0.12 15.33 11.81
CA HIS A 219 -0.02 16.64 12.43
C HIS A 219 -0.92 16.60 13.67
N ASP A 220 -2.06 15.91 13.59
CA ASP A 220 -2.99 15.75 14.71
C ASP A 220 -2.34 14.98 15.87
N SER A 221 -1.61 13.90 15.56
CA SER A 221 -0.92 13.10 16.57
C SER A 221 0.16 13.90 17.29
N VAL A 222 1.06 14.53 16.53
CA VAL A 222 2.20 15.29 17.07
C VAL A 222 1.72 16.55 17.77
N GLY A 223 0.67 17.23 17.28
CA GLY A 223 0.13 18.42 17.88
C GLY A 223 -0.48 18.19 19.27
N VAL A 224 -1.00 17.01 19.53
CA VAL A 224 -1.66 16.67 20.82
C VAL A 224 -0.75 15.84 21.73
N ARG A 225 0.06 14.95 21.16
CA ARG A 225 0.93 14.02 21.89
C ARG A 225 2.31 13.93 21.24
N PRO A 226 3.13 14.98 21.33
CA PRO A 226 4.43 15.08 20.65
C PRO A 226 5.46 14.05 21.14
N ASP A 227 5.25 13.50 22.33
CA ASP A 227 6.08 12.47 22.94
C ASP A 227 5.71 11.04 22.54
N ARG A 228 4.59 10.87 21.83
CA ARG A 228 4.08 9.56 21.44
C ARG A 228 4.44 9.26 19.98
N PRO A 229 5.24 8.20 19.72
CA PRO A 229 5.55 7.82 18.35
C PRO A 229 4.35 7.23 17.63
N PHE A 230 4.40 7.23 16.30
CA PHE A 230 3.36 6.63 15.47
C PHE A 230 3.91 5.51 14.57
N PHE A 231 3.03 4.59 14.24
CA PHE A 231 3.19 3.57 13.22
C PHE A 231 2.18 3.84 12.10
N MET A 232 2.66 4.09 10.90
CA MET A 232 1.85 4.34 9.71
C MET A 232 2.06 3.22 8.68
N TYR A 233 0.98 2.61 8.23
CA TYR A 233 0.91 1.72 7.09
C TYR A 233 0.23 2.48 5.95
N LEU A 234 1.04 2.97 4.98
CA LEU A 234 0.58 3.74 3.82
C LEU A 234 0.71 2.86 2.58
N ALA A 235 -0.39 2.28 2.15
CA ALA A 235 -0.47 1.34 1.06
C ALA A 235 -1.17 1.99 -0.15
N PHE A 236 -0.37 2.41 -1.13
CA PHE A 236 -0.89 3.03 -2.35
C PHE A 236 -1.66 2.02 -3.21
N GLY A 237 -2.62 2.49 -4.01
CA GLY A 237 -3.17 1.73 -5.13
C GLY A 237 -2.21 1.66 -6.32
N ALA A 238 -1.25 2.59 -6.38
CA ALA A 238 -0.19 2.60 -7.39
C ALA A 238 0.78 1.41 -7.18
N THR A 239 1.15 0.70 -8.18
CA THR A 239 0.92 0.86 -9.61
C THR A 239 -0.04 -0.20 -10.19
N HIS A 240 -0.99 -0.68 -9.37
CA HIS A 240 -2.03 -1.63 -9.79
C HIS A 240 -2.99 -0.97 -10.80
N ALA A 241 -3.59 -1.76 -11.67
CA ALA A 241 -4.68 -1.30 -12.52
C ALA A 241 -5.90 -0.85 -11.66
N PRO A 242 -6.69 0.12 -12.13
CA PRO A 242 -6.53 0.87 -13.37
C PRO A 242 -5.35 1.87 -13.30
N HIS A 243 -4.55 1.92 -14.37
CA HIS A 243 -3.40 2.83 -14.44
C HIS A 243 -3.89 4.23 -14.78
N GLN A 244 -4.27 4.97 -13.77
CA GLN A 244 -4.83 6.31 -13.88
C GLN A 244 -3.89 7.32 -13.22
N ALA A 245 -3.57 8.38 -13.95
CA ALA A 245 -2.75 9.49 -13.46
C ALA A 245 -3.28 10.82 -13.99
N PRO A 246 -2.99 11.95 -13.33
CA PRO A 246 -3.39 13.25 -13.84
C PRO A 246 -2.84 13.51 -15.26
N PRO A 247 -3.57 14.25 -16.11
CA PRO A 247 -3.25 14.41 -17.53
C PRO A 247 -1.83 14.93 -17.82
N GLU A 248 -1.28 15.77 -16.97
CA GLU A 248 0.08 16.32 -17.11
C GLU A 248 1.15 15.23 -16.98
N TYR A 249 0.97 14.25 -16.10
CA TYR A 249 1.88 13.10 -15.98
C TYR A 249 1.74 12.17 -17.17
N MET A 250 0.51 11.94 -17.65
CA MET A 250 0.27 11.17 -18.88
C MET A 250 0.93 11.83 -20.10
N ALA A 251 0.89 13.15 -20.20
CA ALA A 251 1.53 13.90 -21.28
C ALA A 251 3.07 13.86 -21.21
N LYS A 252 3.65 13.81 -20.00
CA LYS A 252 5.10 13.74 -19.78
C LYS A 252 5.74 12.49 -20.40
N TYR A 253 5.05 11.36 -20.34
CA TYR A 253 5.59 10.08 -20.83
C TYR A 253 5.19 9.74 -22.26
N ARG A 254 4.45 10.62 -22.97
CA ARG A 254 4.03 10.35 -24.34
C ARG A 254 5.24 10.12 -25.25
N GLY A 255 5.29 8.95 -25.92
CA GLY A 255 6.39 8.52 -26.78
C GLY A 255 7.66 8.07 -26.05
N ALA A 256 7.68 8.07 -24.72
CA ALA A 256 8.86 7.70 -23.94
C ALA A 256 9.26 6.24 -24.09
N PHE A 257 8.33 5.37 -24.52
CA PHE A 257 8.51 3.92 -24.61
C PHE A 257 8.40 3.36 -26.04
N ASP A 258 8.46 4.20 -27.06
CA ASP A 258 8.29 3.82 -28.47
C ASP A 258 9.35 2.81 -28.97
N GLU A 259 10.53 2.74 -28.33
CA GLU A 259 11.57 1.75 -28.65
C GLU A 259 11.20 0.31 -28.24
N GLY A 260 10.15 0.14 -27.43
CA GLY A 260 9.59 -1.13 -27.05
C GLY A 260 10.32 -1.87 -25.93
N TRP A 261 9.65 -2.90 -25.41
CA TRP A 261 10.07 -3.59 -24.18
C TRP A 261 11.39 -4.35 -24.27
N ASP A 262 11.81 -4.84 -25.46
CA ASP A 262 13.09 -5.54 -25.58
C ASP A 262 14.26 -4.55 -25.37
N VAL A 263 14.17 -3.34 -25.94
CA VAL A 263 15.18 -2.29 -25.77
C VAL A 263 15.24 -1.78 -24.33
N PHE A 264 14.09 -1.50 -23.72
CA PHE A 264 14.05 -1.04 -22.33
C PHE A 264 14.56 -2.10 -21.36
N ARG A 265 14.25 -3.36 -21.60
CA ARG A 265 14.73 -4.48 -20.79
C ARG A 265 16.26 -4.60 -20.80
N ASP A 266 16.88 -4.49 -21.97
CA ASP A 266 18.34 -4.48 -22.12
C ASP A 266 18.98 -3.24 -21.47
N ARG A 267 18.38 -2.06 -21.67
CA ARG A 267 18.83 -0.78 -21.10
C ARG A 267 18.81 -0.81 -19.57
N TRP A 268 17.68 -1.21 -18.97
CA TRP A 268 17.56 -1.29 -17.52
C TRP A 268 18.48 -2.35 -16.91
N PHE A 269 18.63 -3.49 -17.57
CA PHE A 269 19.58 -4.51 -17.13
C PHE A 269 21.04 -4.02 -17.16
N ALA A 270 21.45 -3.32 -18.21
CA ALA A 270 22.77 -2.69 -18.29
C ALA A 270 22.95 -1.67 -17.16
N ARG A 271 21.94 -0.83 -16.92
CA ARG A 271 21.94 0.17 -15.84
C ARG A 271 22.04 -0.44 -14.45
N GLN A 272 21.37 -1.56 -14.21
CA GLN A 272 21.46 -2.30 -12.94
C GLN A 272 22.88 -2.80 -12.67
N LYS A 273 23.59 -3.24 -13.67
CA LYS A 273 25.02 -3.62 -13.55
C LYS A 273 25.91 -2.42 -13.27
N GLU A 274 25.72 -1.31 -13.97
CA GLU A 274 26.45 -0.06 -13.73
C GLU A 274 26.27 0.44 -12.29
N LEU A 275 25.06 0.32 -11.75
CA LEU A 275 24.72 0.68 -10.38
C LEU A 275 25.23 -0.33 -9.33
N GLY A 276 25.83 -1.43 -9.75
CA GLY A 276 26.31 -2.51 -8.87
C GLY A 276 25.19 -3.29 -8.17
N LEU A 277 23.98 -3.24 -8.69
CA LEU A 277 22.80 -3.97 -8.14
C LEU A 277 22.85 -5.46 -8.48
N LEU A 278 23.47 -5.79 -9.60
CA LEU A 278 23.64 -7.15 -10.10
C LEU A 278 25.14 -7.48 -10.25
N PRO A 279 25.54 -8.74 -9.94
CA PRO A 279 26.87 -9.21 -10.28
C PRO A 279 27.21 -9.03 -11.78
N GLU A 280 28.47 -8.77 -12.09
CA GLU A 280 28.89 -8.54 -13.48
C GLU A 280 28.61 -9.74 -14.41
N ASP A 281 28.71 -10.95 -13.89
CA ASP A 281 28.47 -12.19 -14.63
C ASP A 281 27.00 -12.57 -14.76
N THR A 282 26.09 -11.79 -14.17
CA THR A 282 24.64 -11.99 -14.30
C THR A 282 24.24 -11.92 -15.77
N LYS A 283 23.45 -12.88 -16.20
CA LYS A 283 22.89 -12.94 -17.55
C LYS A 283 21.42 -12.54 -17.52
N LEU A 284 21.03 -11.73 -18.48
CA LEU A 284 19.61 -11.40 -18.66
C LEU A 284 18.85 -12.70 -18.99
N ALA A 285 17.80 -12.98 -18.24
CA ALA A 285 16.95 -14.13 -18.51
C ALA A 285 16.29 -14.02 -19.90
N PRO A 286 15.92 -15.09 -20.58
CA PRO A 286 15.13 -15.01 -21.80
C PRO A 286 13.77 -14.35 -21.51
N ARG A 287 13.08 -13.87 -22.56
CA ARG A 287 11.70 -13.39 -22.42
C ARG A 287 10.83 -14.49 -21.83
N ASN A 288 9.84 -14.09 -21.03
CA ASN A 288 8.89 -15.02 -20.47
C ASN A 288 8.08 -15.73 -21.58
N PRO A 289 7.72 -17.00 -21.39
CA PRO A 289 6.79 -17.66 -22.30
C PRO A 289 5.50 -16.83 -22.49
N GLY A 290 5.06 -16.70 -23.74
CA GLY A 290 3.86 -15.93 -24.08
C GLY A 290 4.11 -14.42 -24.32
N VAL A 291 5.32 -13.91 -24.06
CA VAL A 291 5.72 -12.55 -24.45
C VAL A 291 6.43 -12.61 -25.81
N GLU A 292 5.81 -12.02 -26.83
CA GLU A 292 6.35 -11.97 -28.18
C GLU A 292 7.54 -11.00 -28.30
N ALA A 293 8.37 -11.17 -29.32
CA ALA A 293 9.39 -10.19 -29.64
C ALA A 293 8.74 -8.89 -30.11
N TRP A 294 9.26 -7.75 -29.67
CA TRP A 294 8.70 -6.43 -30.04
C TRP A 294 8.50 -6.27 -31.54
N ASP A 295 9.51 -6.66 -32.35
CA ASP A 295 9.51 -6.52 -33.80
C ASP A 295 8.49 -7.42 -34.51
N THR A 296 7.89 -8.38 -33.82
CA THR A 296 6.87 -9.28 -34.39
C THR A 296 5.45 -8.80 -34.15
N LEU A 297 5.29 -7.74 -33.36
CA LEU A 297 3.98 -7.17 -33.04
C LEU A 297 3.43 -6.32 -34.18
N SER A 298 2.11 -6.29 -34.32
CA SER A 298 1.45 -5.33 -35.20
C SER A 298 1.63 -3.89 -34.69
N GLU A 299 1.48 -2.90 -35.59
CA GLU A 299 1.55 -1.50 -35.20
C GLU A 299 0.56 -1.13 -34.09
N ASN A 300 -0.67 -1.65 -34.12
CA ASN A 300 -1.67 -1.42 -33.08
C ASN A 300 -1.27 -2.02 -31.74
N GLN A 301 -0.68 -3.23 -31.73
CA GLN A 301 -0.16 -3.86 -30.52
C GLN A 301 0.98 -3.04 -29.90
N GLN A 302 1.93 -2.56 -30.75
CA GLN A 302 3.03 -1.72 -30.27
C GLN A 302 2.51 -0.40 -29.69
N ARG A 303 1.62 0.29 -30.37
CA ARG A 303 1.02 1.55 -29.89
C ARG A 303 0.27 1.36 -28.56
N LEU A 304 -0.52 0.27 -28.43
CA LEU A 304 -1.25 -0.01 -27.21
C LEU A 304 -0.29 -0.34 -26.06
N ALA A 305 0.73 -1.17 -26.30
CA ALA A 305 1.72 -1.51 -25.28
C ALA A 305 2.52 -0.28 -24.82
N CYS A 306 2.90 0.63 -25.73
CA CYS A 306 3.53 1.90 -25.36
C CYS A 306 2.60 2.73 -24.45
N ARG A 307 1.33 2.86 -24.82
CA ARG A 307 0.37 3.67 -24.05
C ARG A 307 0.14 3.12 -22.64
N LEU A 308 0.04 1.79 -22.49
CA LEU A 308 -0.06 1.14 -21.17
C LEU A 308 1.18 1.41 -20.30
N GLN A 309 2.37 1.34 -20.89
CA GLN A 309 3.62 1.64 -20.18
C GLN A 309 3.74 3.13 -19.81
N GLU A 310 3.26 4.04 -20.68
CA GLU A 310 3.17 5.48 -20.40
C GLU A 310 2.28 5.74 -19.19
N ALA A 311 1.08 5.11 -19.15
CA ALA A 311 0.15 5.24 -18.04
C ALA A 311 0.72 4.71 -16.72
N TYR A 312 1.36 3.55 -16.77
CA TYR A 312 2.06 2.97 -15.62
C TYR A 312 3.15 3.90 -15.08
N ALA A 313 3.98 4.45 -15.98
CA ALA A 313 5.06 5.36 -15.62
C ALA A 313 4.53 6.68 -15.04
N ALA A 314 3.48 7.23 -15.64
CA ALA A 314 2.81 8.42 -15.17
C ALA A 314 2.24 8.25 -13.75
N PHE A 315 1.62 7.09 -13.49
CA PHE A 315 1.06 6.78 -12.17
C PHE A 315 2.14 6.63 -11.09
N LEU A 316 3.26 5.99 -11.44
CA LEU A 316 4.41 5.85 -10.54
C LEU A 316 5.05 7.20 -10.21
N ASP A 317 5.33 8.03 -11.23
CA ASP A 317 5.91 9.37 -11.07
C ASP A 317 5.01 10.29 -10.22
N HIS A 318 3.71 10.31 -10.51
CA HIS A 318 2.75 11.03 -9.70
C HIS A 318 2.79 10.59 -8.23
N THR A 319 2.85 9.28 -7.98
CA THR A 319 2.94 8.75 -6.61
C THR A 319 4.25 9.14 -5.92
N ASP A 320 5.38 9.14 -6.65
CA ASP A 320 6.66 9.62 -6.12
C ASP A 320 6.61 11.08 -5.66
N VAL A 321 5.94 11.93 -6.44
CA VAL A 321 5.73 13.34 -6.06
C VAL A 321 4.92 13.45 -4.77
N GLN A 322 3.88 12.64 -4.60
CA GLN A 322 3.08 12.65 -3.37
C GLN A 322 3.88 12.11 -2.17
N ILE A 323 4.72 11.10 -2.35
CA ILE A 323 5.68 10.66 -1.33
C ILE A 323 6.59 11.83 -0.92
N GLY A 324 7.10 12.60 -1.89
CA GLY A 324 7.90 13.80 -1.63
C GLY A 324 7.19 14.82 -0.73
N ARG A 325 5.88 15.02 -0.91
CA ARG A 325 5.06 15.91 -0.05
C ARG A 325 5.01 15.40 1.41
N LEU A 326 4.80 14.09 1.60
CA LEU A 326 4.80 13.50 2.95
C LEU A 326 6.16 13.64 3.62
N LEU A 327 7.26 13.33 2.90
CA LEU A 327 8.62 13.46 3.42
C LEU A 327 8.94 14.89 3.83
N ALA A 328 8.58 15.87 2.99
CA ALA A 328 8.76 17.29 3.31
C ALA A 328 7.95 17.72 4.54
N SER A 329 6.77 17.14 4.77
CA SER A 329 5.98 17.39 5.98
C SER A 329 6.66 16.81 7.23
N ILE A 330 7.23 15.62 7.17
CA ILE A 330 7.99 14.97 8.26
C ILE A 330 9.23 15.83 8.61
N GLU A 331 9.99 16.24 7.60
CA GLU A 331 11.16 17.14 7.76
C GLU A 331 10.76 18.47 8.43
N LYS A 332 9.66 19.09 7.97
CA LYS A 332 9.17 20.36 8.52
C LYS A 332 8.74 20.26 9.99
N LEU A 333 8.30 19.10 10.42
CA LEU A 333 7.96 18.81 11.82
C LEU A 333 9.20 18.46 12.66
N GLY A 334 10.39 18.32 12.05
CA GLY A 334 11.62 17.91 12.74
C GLY A 334 11.57 16.46 13.24
N LEU A 335 10.88 15.58 12.52
CA LEU A 335 10.70 14.18 12.88
C LEU A 335 11.61 13.23 12.08
N ASP A 336 12.27 13.73 11.04
CA ASP A 336 13.08 12.97 10.08
C ASP A 336 14.21 12.18 10.75
N ASP A 337 14.92 12.78 11.72
CA ASP A 337 16.01 12.12 12.47
C ASP A 337 15.55 10.93 13.34
N ASN A 338 14.26 10.83 13.66
CA ASN A 338 13.69 9.75 14.49
C ASN A 338 12.50 9.06 13.81
N THR A 339 12.52 9.00 12.49
CA THR A 339 11.50 8.28 11.71
C THR A 339 12.15 7.22 10.83
N MET A 340 11.78 5.96 11.03
CA MET A 340 12.16 4.87 10.16
C MET A 340 11.16 4.77 9.01
N ILE A 341 11.64 4.85 7.77
CA ILE A 341 10.84 4.69 6.57
C ILE A 341 11.22 3.38 5.89
N VAL A 342 10.23 2.53 5.65
CA VAL A 342 10.36 1.27 4.91
C VAL A 342 9.51 1.39 3.66
N LEU A 343 10.14 1.30 2.47
CA LEU A 343 9.44 1.33 1.19
C LEU A 343 9.65 -0.01 0.48
N LEU A 344 8.58 -0.63 0.05
CA LEU A 344 8.59 -1.90 -0.67
C LEU A 344 7.36 -2.03 -1.58
N ALA A 345 7.38 -3.03 -2.47
CA ALA A 345 6.20 -3.48 -3.22
C ALA A 345 5.67 -4.79 -2.65
N ASP A 346 4.38 -5.04 -2.78
CA ASP A 346 3.77 -6.28 -2.28
C ASP A 346 3.96 -7.47 -3.25
N ASN A 347 4.10 -7.21 -4.53
CA ASN A 347 4.52 -8.16 -5.56
C ASN A 347 5.14 -7.41 -6.75
N GLY A 348 5.57 -8.14 -7.77
CA GLY A 348 6.04 -7.55 -9.02
C GLY A 348 4.89 -7.07 -9.88
N ALA A 349 5.22 -6.41 -11.01
CA ALA A 349 4.23 -5.98 -11.99
C ALA A 349 3.32 -7.14 -12.41
N SER A 350 2.01 -6.89 -12.42
CA SER A 350 1.00 -7.87 -12.76
C SER A 350 0.84 -8.01 -14.27
N GLN A 351 0.36 -9.18 -14.69
CA GLN A 351 -0.07 -9.45 -16.06
C GLN A 351 -1.60 -9.48 -16.21
N GLU A 352 -2.33 -8.91 -15.29
CA GLU A 352 -3.79 -8.87 -15.33
C GLU A 352 -4.25 -8.20 -16.63
N GLY A 353 -5.23 -8.84 -17.31
CA GLY A 353 -5.61 -8.43 -18.67
C GLY A 353 -4.70 -8.95 -19.79
N GLY A 354 -3.64 -9.72 -19.48
CA GLY A 354 -2.69 -10.27 -20.46
C GLY A 354 -1.69 -9.24 -20.99
N PRO A 355 -0.93 -9.58 -22.07
CA PRO A 355 0.17 -8.75 -22.56
C PRO A 355 -0.21 -7.35 -23.06
N PHE A 356 -1.48 -7.16 -23.39
CA PHE A 356 -2.01 -5.88 -23.92
C PHE A 356 -3.06 -5.24 -23.02
N GLY A 357 -3.21 -5.77 -21.79
CA GLY A 357 -4.19 -5.26 -20.84
C GLY A 357 -5.64 -5.38 -21.31
N VAL A 358 -6.52 -4.71 -20.61
CA VAL A 358 -7.94 -4.54 -20.97
C VAL A 358 -8.36 -3.12 -20.63
N LEU A 359 -9.31 -2.56 -21.37
CA LEU A 359 -9.88 -1.24 -21.07
C LEU A 359 -10.79 -1.28 -19.84
N HIS A 360 -11.37 -2.45 -19.57
CA HIS A 360 -12.26 -2.64 -18.44
C HIS A 360 -12.00 -4.01 -17.83
N GLU A 361 -11.45 -4.04 -16.62
CA GLU A 361 -11.02 -5.26 -15.94
C GLU A 361 -12.13 -6.30 -15.75
N MET A 362 -13.38 -5.86 -15.59
CA MET A 362 -14.52 -6.79 -15.51
C MET A 362 -14.68 -7.66 -16.76
N LYS A 363 -14.12 -7.25 -17.91
CA LYS A 363 -14.05 -8.13 -19.09
C LYS A 363 -13.12 -9.30 -18.83
N PHE A 364 -11.94 -9.05 -18.24
CA PHE A 364 -10.97 -10.08 -17.89
C PHE A 364 -11.57 -11.09 -16.89
N PHE A 365 -12.14 -10.62 -15.81
CA PHE A 365 -12.77 -11.48 -14.78
C PHE A 365 -13.99 -12.26 -15.31
N ASN A 366 -14.66 -11.76 -16.32
CA ASN A 366 -15.74 -12.46 -17.02
C ASN A 366 -15.26 -13.29 -18.23
N MET A 367 -13.94 -13.49 -18.39
CA MET A 367 -13.32 -14.22 -19.50
C MET A 367 -13.69 -13.68 -20.88
N MET A 368 -13.95 -12.38 -20.98
CA MET A 368 -14.18 -11.68 -22.23
C MET A 368 -12.85 -11.20 -22.78
N ILE A 369 -12.48 -11.70 -23.96
CA ILE A 369 -11.25 -11.27 -24.64
C ILE A 369 -11.48 -9.92 -25.28
N GLU A 370 -10.57 -8.99 -25.03
CA GLU A 370 -10.50 -7.71 -25.74
C GLU A 370 -9.31 -7.74 -26.70
N MET A 371 -9.61 -7.52 -27.97
CA MET A 371 -8.58 -7.54 -29.01
C MET A 371 -7.87 -6.17 -29.09
N PRO A 372 -6.54 -6.14 -29.27
CA PRO A 372 -5.80 -4.88 -29.41
C PRO A 372 -6.35 -3.95 -30.50
N ASP A 373 -6.86 -4.49 -31.59
CA ASP A 373 -7.47 -3.72 -32.67
C ASP A 373 -8.81 -3.07 -32.30
N GLU A 374 -9.50 -3.59 -31.28
CA GLU A 374 -10.70 -2.98 -30.70
C GLU A 374 -10.32 -1.90 -29.67
N ALA A 375 -9.36 -2.22 -28.79
CA ALA A 375 -8.90 -1.32 -27.75
C ALA A 375 -8.25 -0.05 -28.29
N ILE A 376 -7.54 -0.15 -29.43
CA ILE A 376 -6.79 0.98 -30.03
C ILE A 376 -7.67 2.18 -30.38
N HIS A 377 -8.97 1.97 -30.62
CA HIS A 377 -9.91 3.05 -30.92
C HIS A 377 -10.20 3.97 -29.72
N ARG A 378 -9.82 3.50 -28.52
CA ARG A 378 -10.02 4.20 -27.25
C ARG A 378 -8.70 4.51 -26.53
N ILE A 379 -7.59 4.53 -27.25
CA ILE A 379 -6.24 4.67 -26.70
C ILE A 379 -5.98 5.99 -25.95
N ASP A 380 -6.77 7.02 -26.26
CA ASP A 380 -6.67 8.34 -25.63
C ASP A 380 -7.72 8.56 -24.51
N GLU A 381 -8.57 7.57 -24.24
CA GLU A 381 -9.51 7.55 -23.10
C GLU A 381 -8.84 6.96 -21.87
#